data_592f098a45a00d30d4bfd4732c6e7923
#
_entry.id   592f098a45a00d30d4bfd4732c6e7923
#
_cell.length_a   1.000
_cell.length_b   1.000
_cell.length_c   1.000
_cell.angle_alpha   90.00
_cell.angle_beta   90.00
_cell.angle_gamma   90.00
#
_symmetry.space_group_name_H-M   'P 1'
#
loop_
_entity.id
_entity.type
_entity.pdbx_description
1 polymer ?
#
loop_
_entity_poly.entity_id
_entity_poly.type
_entity_poly.pdbx_seq_one_letter_code
_entity_poly.pdbx_strand_id
1 'polypeptide(L)'
;LYAAGAILFFPAAKTASYAFYLIAIYILAGGCSILETTANPYILTMGSPQTATRRLNVAQAFNPIGSITGILLSQFFILSELNSATATARAAMTEQELEAIQAHELGAVTGTYMTLGFVLLGILVLMLFVNMPKGGDTDKNIALKDTFGRLFKNKKYLFGVIAQFFYNGAQIGVWSFTIRYVMQELNVLEKDASNIYLIAIVCFCISRFIFTWLMKYFAPSRLMKWASWGALIATVLVIFTSGMGWLPIIALIVISVF
;
A
#
# COMPACT_ATOMS: atom_id res chain seq x y z
N LEU A 1 -0.61 -10.48 -14.82
CA LEU A 1 0.37 -9.41 -14.76
C LEU A 1 0.96 -9.29 -13.35
N TYR A 2 0.14 -9.22 -12.30
CA TYR A 2 0.61 -9.11 -10.91
C TYR A 2 1.51 -10.29 -10.52
N ALA A 3 1.08 -11.54 -10.74
CA ALA A 3 1.89 -12.74 -10.52
C ALA A 3 3.16 -12.78 -11.39
N ALA A 4 3.06 -12.33 -12.65
CA ALA A 4 4.23 -12.25 -13.54
C ALA A 4 5.30 -11.30 -12.98
N GLY A 5 4.90 -10.13 -12.46
CA GLY A 5 5.81 -9.20 -11.80
C GLY A 5 6.52 -9.83 -10.60
N ALA A 6 5.81 -10.59 -9.77
CA ALA A 6 6.40 -11.29 -8.62
C ALA A 6 7.40 -12.38 -9.05
N ILE A 7 7.11 -13.14 -10.11
CA ILE A 7 8.01 -14.20 -10.63
C ILE A 7 9.26 -13.61 -11.28
N LEU A 8 9.18 -12.40 -11.84
CA LEU A 8 10.35 -11.72 -12.44
C LEU A 8 11.45 -11.38 -11.43
N PHE A 9 11.17 -11.42 -10.13
CA PHE A 9 12.20 -11.30 -9.10
C PHE A 9 13.24 -12.41 -9.17
N PHE A 10 12.87 -13.61 -9.62
CA PHE A 10 13.82 -14.72 -9.77
C PHE A 10 14.92 -14.46 -10.80
N PRO A 11 14.61 -14.13 -12.08
CA PRO A 11 15.68 -13.77 -13.02
C PRO A 11 16.38 -12.46 -12.66
N ALA A 12 15.70 -11.51 -11.98
CA ALA A 12 16.33 -10.28 -11.50
C ALA A 12 17.42 -10.57 -10.45
N ALA A 13 17.20 -11.52 -9.55
CA ALA A 13 18.19 -11.96 -8.58
C ALA A 13 19.40 -12.62 -9.23
N LYS A 14 19.18 -13.46 -10.26
CA LYS A 14 20.28 -14.11 -10.99
C LYS A 14 21.20 -13.14 -11.71
N THR A 15 20.67 -12.02 -12.18
CA THR A 15 21.44 -10.98 -12.88
C THR A 15 22.01 -9.93 -11.94
N ALA A 16 21.61 -9.94 -10.66
CA ALA A 16 21.93 -8.92 -9.65
C ALA A 16 21.74 -7.47 -10.16
N SER A 17 20.84 -7.28 -11.13
CA SER A 17 20.62 -6.00 -11.80
C SER A 17 19.53 -5.19 -11.12
N TYR A 18 19.91 -4.04 -10.56
CA TYR A 18 18.97 -3.10 -9.96
C TYR A 18 17.86 -2.65 -10.92
N ALA A 19 18.22 -2.39 -12.19
CA ALA A 19 17.24 -2.00 -13.21
C ALA A 19 16.20 -3.08 -13.46
N PHE A 20 16.60 -4.35 -13.40
CA PHE A 20 15.67 -5.47 -13.61
C PHE A 20 14.72 -5.62 -12.42
N TYR A 21 15.17 -5.40 -11.19
CA TYR A 21 14.29 -5.34 -10.03
C TYR A 21 13.25 -4.21 -10.15
N LEU A 22 13.66 -3.03 -10.61
CA LEU A 22 12.73 -1.91 -10.84
C LEU A 22 11.65 -2.27 -11.88
N ILE A 23 12.02 -2.95 -12.96
CA ILE A 23 11.07 -3.42 -13.98
C ILE A 23 10.10 -4.44 -13.37
N ALA A 24 10.59 -5.39 -12.58
CA ALA A 24 9.77 -6.39 -11.91
C ALA A 24 8.75 -5.75 -10.97
N ILE A 25 9.19 -4.77 -10.15
CA ILE A 25 8.33 -3.99 -9.25
C ILE A 25 7.30 -3.18 -10.05
N TYR A 26 7.71 -2.56 -11.16
CA TYR A 26 6.80 -1.79 -12.01
C TYR A 26 5.69 -2.65 -12.61
N ILE A 27 6.04 -3.84 -13.12
CA ILE A 27 5.06 -4.80 -13.66
C ILE A 27 4.13 -5.31 -12.56
N LEU A 28 4.69 -5.59 -11.37
CA LEU A 28 3.93 -6.01 -10.20
C LEU A 28 2.92 -4.92 -9.77
N ALA A 29 3.38 -3.68 -9.63
CA ALA A 29 2.54 -2.54 -9.26
C ALA A 29 1.46 -2.26 -10.31
N GLY A 30 1.80 -2.33 -11.60
CA GLY A 30 0.86 -2.22 -12.71
C GLY A 30 -0.23 -3.29 -12.66
N GLY A 31 0.14 -4.54 -12.35
CA GLY A 31 -0.80 -5.64 -12.16
C GLY A 31 -1.75 -5.43 -10.98
N CYS A 32 -1.24 -4.92 -9.87
CA CYS A 32 -2.03 -4.56 -8.70
C CYS A 32 -3.03 -3.44 -9.02
N SER A 33 -2.57 -2.39 -9.72
CA SER A 33 -3.40 -1.25 -10.13
C SER A 33 -4.55 -1.67 -11.05
N ILE A 34 -4.30 -2.55 -12.02
CA ILE A 34 -5.34 -3.10 -12.91
C ILE A 34 -6.37 -3.90 -12.09
N LEU A 35 -5.91 -4.74 -11.17
CA LEU A 35 -6.78 -5.54 -10.32
C LEU A 35 -7.69 -4.63 -9.48
N GLU A 36 -7.14 -3.61 -8.84
CA GLU A 36 -7.89 -2.67 -8.01
C GLU A 36 -8.89 -1.84 -8.82
N THR A 37 -8.48 -1.37 -9.99
CA THR A 37 -9.34 -0.59 -10.91
C THR A 37 -10.51 -1.41 -11.45
N THR A 38 -10.37 -2.71 -11.58
CA THR A 38 -11.45 -3.59 -12.05
C THR A 38 -12.32 -4.12 -10.92
N ALA A 39 -11.73 -4.46 -9.76
CA ALA A 39 -12.46 -5.03 -8.63
C ALA A 39 -13.39 -4.01 -7.96
N ASN A 40 -12.97 -2.76 -7.81
CA ASN A 40 -13.76 -1.73 -7.14
C ASN A 40 -15.09 -1.42 -7.84
N PRO A 41 -15.15 -1.13 -9.15
CA PRO A 41 -16.41 -0.97 -9.87
C PRO A 41 -17.26 -2.24 -9.85
N TYR A 42 -16.64 -3.42 -9.94
CA TYR A 42 -17.36 -4.68 -9.88
C TYR A 42 -18.10 -4.87 -8.56
N ILE A 43 -17.46 -4.56 -7.41
CA ILE A 43 -18.09 -4.59 -6.09
C ILE A 43 -19.27 -3.60 -6.01
N LEU A 44 -19.16 -2.43 -6.63
CA LEU A 44 -20.24 -1.45 -6.66
C LEU A 44 -21.48 -1.96 -7.41
N THR A 45 -21.31 -2.77 -8.46
CA THR A 45 -22.42 -3.35 -9.25
C THR A 45 -23.04 -4.56 -8.59
N MET A 46 -22.41 -5.20 -7.59
CA MET A 46 -22.91 -6.37 -6.90
C MET A 46 -23.97 -6.01 -5.85
N GLY A 47 -25.21 -5.83 -6.22
CA GLY A 47 -26.35 -5.64 -5.32
C GLY A 47 -26.95 -4.23 -5.33
N SER A 48 -27.71 -3.87 -4.29
CA SER A 48 -28.50 -2.64 -4.24
C SER A 48 -27.62 -1.37 -4.30
N PRO A 49 -27.99 -0.36 -5.13
CA PRO A 49 -27.27 0.91 -5.22
C PRO A 49 -27.17 1.68 -3.89
N GLN A 50 -28.18 1.56 -3.02
CA GLN A 50 -28.22 2.24 -1.72
C GLN A 50 -27.08 1.78 -0.78
N THR A 51 -26.63 0.54 -0.91
CA THR A 51 -25.57 -0.04 -0.08
C THR A 51 -24.21 -0.09 -0.79
N ALA A 52 -24.11 0.40 -2.02
CA ALA A 52 -22.91 0.30 -2.85
C ALA A 52 -21.65 0.86 -2.18
N THR A 53 -21.72 2.09 -1.65
CA THR A 53 -20.60 2.74 -0.96
C THR A 53 -20.16 1.96 0.28
N ARG A 54 -21.12 1.43 1.06
CA ARG A 54 -20.80 0.65 2.26
C ARG A 54 -20.12 -0.67 1.89
N ARG A 55 -20.59 -1.36 0.85
CA ARG A 55 -19.94 -2.60 0.35
C ARG A 55 -18.52 -2.34 -0.07
N LEU A 56 -18.26 -1.28 -0.83
CA LEU A 56 -16.93 -0.90 -1.24
C LEU A 56 -16.03 -0.61 -0.04
N ASN A 57 -16.52 0.16 0.95
CA ASN A 57 -15.74 0.46 2.14
C ASN A 57 -15.43 -0.79 2.97
N VAL A 58 -16.38 -1.73 3.10
CA VAL A 58 -16.12 -3.02 3.76
C VAL A 58 -15.02 -3.80 3.01
N ALA A 59 -15.11 -3.90 1.69
CA ALA A 59 -14.09 -4.59 0.89
C ALA A 59 -12.71 -3.92 1.02
N GLN A 60 -12.67 -2.60 0.96
CA GLN A 60 -11.45 -1.81 1.13
C GLN A 60 -10.87 -1.89 2.57
N ALA A 61 -11.69 -2.21 3.59
CA ALA A 61 -11.19 -2.39 4.95
C ALA A 61 -10.29 -3.63 5.11
N PHE A 62 -10.32 -4.57 4.16
CA PHE A 62 -9.38 -5.70 4.13
C PHE A 62 -8.00 -5.33 3.59
N ASN A 63 -7.85 -4.20 2.90
CA ASN A 63 -6.55 -3.75 2.37
C ASN A 63 -5.48 -3.58 3.47
N PRO A 64 -5.75 -2.88 4.60
CA PRO A 64 -4.80 -2.79 5.70
C PRO A 64 -4.41 -4.14 6.32
N ILE A 65 -5.32 -5.12 6.32
CA ILE A 65 -5.00 -6.48 6.79
C ILE A 65 -3.92 -7.09 5.90
N GLY A 66 -4.03 -6.92 4.58
CA GLY A 66 -2.99 -7.31 3.64
C GLY A 66 -1.65 -6.59 3.91
N SER A 67 -1.70 -5.29 4.21
CA SER A 67 -0.49 -4.51 4.55
C SER A 67 0.17 -5.02 5.83
N ILE A 68 -0.61 -5.30 6.89
CA ILE A 68 -0.11 -5.89 8.14
C ILE A 68 0.56 -7.24 7.86
N THR A 69 -0.12 -8.10 7.11
CA THR A 69 0.43 -9.40 6.71
C THR A 69 1.73 -9.25 5.94
N GLY A 70 1.80 -8.30 4.99
CA GLY A 70 3.01 -8.00 4.23
C GLY A 70 4.17 -7.52 5.10
N ILE A 71 3.91 -6.65 6.09
CA ILE A 71 4.92 -6.17 7.03
C ILE A 71 5.44 -7.35 7.89
N LEU A 72 4.55 -8.19 8.42
CA LEU A 72 4.93 -9.36 9.20
C LEU A 72 5.76 -10.35 8.37
N LEU A 73 5.33 -10.64 7.14
CA LEU A 73 6.11 -11.49 6.22
C LEU A 73 7.49 -10.88 5.94
N SER A 74 7.57 -9.56 5.72
CA SER A 74 8.84 -8.87 5.54
C SER A 74 9.73 -8.97 6.78
N GLN A 75 9.18 -8.80 7.98
CA GLN A 75 9.93 -8.91 9.23
C GLN A 75 10.47 -10.33 9.47
N PHE A 76 9.66 -11.36 9.20
CA PHE A 76 10.03 -12.74 9.47
C PHE A 76 10.90 -13.38 8.39
N PHE A 77 10.74 -13.01 7.12
CA PHE A 77 11.39 -13.69 6.01
C PHE A 77 12.43 -12.83 5.27
N ILE A 78 12.39 -11.51 5.43
CA ILE A 78 13.35 -10.63 4.77
C ILE A 78 14.26 -9.97 5.81
N LEU A 79 13.68 -9.19 6.73
CA LEU A 79 14.48 -8.42 7.70
C LEU A 79 15.27 -9.31 8.69
N SER A 80 14.77 -10.52 9.00
CA SER A 80 15.50 -11.49 9.83
C SER A 80 16.77 -12.04 9.16
N GLU A 81 16.78 -12.05 7.82
CA GLU A 81 17.89 -12.57 7.01
C GLU A 81 18.89 -11.46 6.59
N LEU A 82 18.56 -10.19 6.87
CA LEU A 82 19.49 -9.09 6.57
C LEU A 82 20.69 -9.10 7.51
N ASN A 83 21.87 -8.92 6.93
CA ASN A 83 23.09 -8.77 7.68
C ASN A 83 23.11 -7.46 8.47
N SER A 84 23.41 -7.53 9.78
CA SER A 84 23.42 -6.38 10.68
C SER A 84 24.63 -5.43 10.52
N ALA A 85 25.55 -5.72 9.56
CA ALA A 85 26.70 -4.89 9.31
C ALA A 85 26.31 -3.48 8.82
N THR A 86 26.88 -2.46 9.46
CA THR A 86 26.67 -1.07 9.09
C THR A 86 27.26 -0.77 7.70
N ALA A 87 26.82 0.33 7.07
CA ALA A 87 27.36 0.75 5.78
C ALA A 87 28.89 0.92 5.79
N THR A 88 29.44 1.41 6.90
CA THR A 88 30.89 1.55 7.12
C THR A 88 31.59 0.19 7.25
N ALA A 89 30.98 -0.77 7.92
CA ALA A 89 31.51 -2.12 8.02
C ALA A 89 31.46 -2.84 6.66
N ARG A 90 30.40 -2.68 5.89
CA ARG A 90 30.30 -3.23 4.53
C ARG A 90 31.33 -2.63 3.56
N ALA A 91 31.66 -1.34 3.70
CA ALA A 91 32.69 -0.68 2.88
C ALA A 91 34.12 -1.18 3.18
N ALA A 92 34.33 -1.80 4.34
CA ALA A 92 35.63 -2.39 4.74
C ALA A 92 35.74 -3.90 4.43
N MET A 93 34.67 -4.53 3.91
CA MET A 93 34.65 -5.95 3.56
C MET A 93 35.33 -6.20 2.22
N THR A 94 35.82 -7.42 2.03
CA THR A 94 36.32 -7.88 0.72
C THR A 94 35.15 -8.03 -0.27
N GLU A 95 35.43 -7.92 -1.55
CA GLU A 95 34.43 -8.05 -2.62
C GLU A 95 33.68 -9.39 -2.55
N GLN A 96 34.39 -10.48 -2.24
CA GLN A 96 33.81 -11.82 -2.10
C GLN A 96 32.83 -11.91 -0.89
N GLU A 97 33.18 -11.31 0.24
CA GLU A 97 32.29 -11.27 1.41
C GLU A 97 31.04 -10.44 1.14
N LEU A 98 31.19 -9.31 0.44
CA LEU A 98 30.09 -8.44 0.07
C LEU A 98 29.14 -9.14 -0.91
N GLU A 99 29.67 -9.83 -1.92
CA GLU A 99 28.89 -10.62 -2.88
C GLU A 99 28.11 -11.76 -2.19
N ALA A 100 28.73 -12.45 -1.24
CA ALA A 100 28.08 -13.53 -0.49
C ALA A 100 26.91 -13.00 0.36
N ILE A 101 27.08 -11.87 1.04
CA ILE A 101 26.03 -11.22 1.82
C ILE A 101 24.90 -10.76 0.89
N GLN A 102 25.23 -10.10 -0.22
CA GLN A 102 24.23 -9.65 -1.20
C GLN A 102 23.43 -10.80 -1.80
N ALA A 103 24.11 -11.89 -2.16
CA ALA A 103 23.43 -13.07 -2.69
C ALA A 103 22.44 -13.68 -1.68
N HIS A 104 22.80 -13.73 -0.40
CA HIS A 104 21.94 -14.21 0.66
C HIS A 104 20.72 -13.28 0.87
N GLU A 105 20.94 -11.97 0.99
CA GLU A 105 19.89 -10.97 1.16
C GLU A 105 18.93 -10.95 -0.05
N LEU A 106 19.46 -11.00 -1.27
CA LEU A 106 18.66 -11.09 -2.50
C LEU A 106 17.88 -12.41 -2.58
N GLY A 107 18.47 -13.52 -2.06
CA GLY A 107 17.79 -14.80 -1.95
C GLY A 107 16.55 -14.75 -1.08
N ALA A 108 16.62 -14.11 0.08
CA ALA A 108 15.49 -13.93 1.00
C ALA A 108 14.36 -13.11 0.36
N VAL A 109 14.69 -12.00 -0.30
CA VAL A 109 13.72 -11.18 -1.04
C VAL A 109 13.07 -11.99 -2.16
N THR A 110 13.89 -12.66 -2.97
CA THR A 110 13.41 -13.45 -4.12
C THR A 110 12.49 -14.58 -3.68
N GLY A 111 12.86 -15.33 -2.63
CA GLY A 111 12.04 -16.41 -2.08
C GLY A 111 10.66 -15.93 -1.64
N THR A 112 10.61 -14.81 -0.95
CA THR A 112 9.35 -14.19 -0.49
C THR A 112 8.47 -13.77 -1.68
N TYR A 113 9.01 -13.10 -2.68
CA TYR A 113 8.25 -12.66 -3.85
C TYR A 113 7.84 -13.84 -4.76
N MET A 114 8.65 -14.88 -4.88
CA MET A 114 8.29 -16.10 -5.61
C MET A 114 7.11 -16.79 -4.93
N THR A 115 7.12 -16.91 -3.61
CA THR A 115 6.00 -17.48 -2.85
C THR A 115 4.72 -16.67 -3.07
N LEU A 116 4.80 -15.35 -3.01
CA LEU A 116 3.69 -14.46 -3.35
C LEU A 116 3.19 -14.69 -4.79
N GLY A 117 4.10 -14.82 -5.75
CA GLY A 117 3.78 -15.11 -7.15
C GLY A 117 2.98 -16.40 -7.31
N PHE A 118 3.37 -17.48 -6.63
CA PHE A 118 2.63 -18.75 -6.66
C PHE A 118 1.27 -18.65 -5.98
N VAL A 119 1.15 -17.93 -4.87
CA VAL A 119 -0.15 -17.68 -4.22
C VAL A 119 -1.08 -16.92 -5.18
N LEU A 120 -0.58 -15.89 -5.87
CA LEU A 120 -1.35 -15.11 -6.86
C LEU A 120 -1.77 -15.97 -8.06
N LEU A 121 -0.92 -16.88 -8.51
CA LEU A 121 -1.28 -17.87 -9.55
C LEU A 121 -2.37 -18.82 -9.06
N GLY A 122 -2.28 -19.30 -7.82
CA GLY A 122 -3.32 -20.11 -7.21
C GLY A 122 -4.66 -19.38 -7.14
N ILE A 123 -4.67 -18.11 -6.75
CA ILE A 123 -5.89 -17.28 -6.75
C ILE A 123 -6.43 -17.11 -8.18
N LEU A 124 -5.57 -16.88 -9.16
CA LEU A 124 -5.98 -16.78 -10.57
C LEU A 124 -6.68 -18.07 -11.02
N VAL A 125 -6.09 -19.23 -10.73
CA VAL A 125 -6.68 -20.54 -11.06
C VAL A 125 -8.03 -20.72 -10.37
N LEU A 126 -8.14 -20.37 -9.08
CA LEU A 126 -9.42 -20.41 -8.36
C LEU A 126 -10.48 -19.52 -9.02
N MET A 127 -10.10 -18.31 -9.44
CA MET A 127 -11.03 -17.37 -10.10
C MET A 127 -11.52 -17.89 -11.47
N LEU A 128 -10.77 -18.73 -12.17
CA LEU A 128 -11.21 -19.34 -13.43
C LEU A 128 -12.34 -20.36 -13.23
N PHE A 129 -12.44 -20.95 -12.04
CA PHE A 129 -13.52 -21.90 -11.70
C PHE A 129 -14.74 -21.25 -11.06
N VAL A 130 -14.66 -19.97 -10.66
CA VAL A 130 -15.77 -19.25 -10.05
C VAL A 130 -16.59 -18.56 -11.14
N ASN A 131 -17.88 -18.92 -11.22
CA ASN A 131 -18.84 -18.21 -12.08
C ASN A 131 -19.16 -16.83 -11.48
N MET A 132 -18.51 -15.80 -11.98
CA MET A 132 -18.77 -14.46 -11.55
C MET A 132 -20.07 -13.90 -12.18
N PRO A 133 -20.96 -13.25 -11.39
CA PRO A 133 -22.14 -12.58 -11.93
C PRO A 133 -21.72 -11.58 -13.00
N LYS A 134 -22.43 -11.56 -14.14
CA LYS A 134 -22.17 -10.56 -15.17
C LYS A 134 -22.55 -9.18 -14.63
N GLY A 135 -21.61 -8.26 -14.57
CA GLY A 135 -21.90 -6.85 -14.29
C GLY A 135 -22.88 -6.30 -15.34
N GLY A 136 -23.84 -5.47 -14.89
CA GLY A 136 -24.98 -5.05 -15.69
C GLY A 136 -24.72 -4.10 -16.88
N ASP A 137 -23.47 -3.92 -17.30
CA ASP A 137 -23.14 -3.08 -18.47
C ASP A 137 -23.10 -3.94 -19.72
N THR A 138 -24.19 -3.86 -20.50
CA THR A 138 -24.33 -4.52 -21.81
C THR A 138 -23.77 -3.70 -22.97
N ASP A 139 -23.43 -2.42 -22.75
CA ASP A 139 -22.93 -1.54 -23.80
C ASP A 139 -21.43 -1.77 -24.04
N LYS A 140 -21.13 -2.49 -25.12
CA LYS A 140 -19.75 -2.79 -25.57
C LYS A 140 -19.06 -1.61 -26.28
N ASN A 141 -19.78 -0.54 -26.59
CA ASN A 141 -19.25 0.62 -27.31
C ASN A 141 -18.80 1.71 -26.33
N ILE A 142 -17.55 1.64 -25.89
CA ILE A 142 -16.95 2.69 -25.07
C ILE A 142 -16.48 3.81 -26.02
N ALA A 143 -17.29 4.87 -26.18
CA ALA A 143 -16.89 6.11 -26.82
C ALA A 143 -15.93 6.88 -25.90
N LEU A 144 -14.66 6.48 -25.84
CA LEU A 144 -13.65 7.04 -24.93
C LEU A 144 -13.55 8.55 -25.04
N LYS A 145 -13.53 9.10 -26.27
CA LYS A 145 -13.40 10.55 -26.52
C LYS A 145 -14.56 11.35 -25.92
N ASP A 146 -15.78 10.88 -26.13
CA ASP A 146 -16.99 11.56 -25.63
C ASP A 146 -17.12 11.41 -24.11
N THR A 147 -16.72 10.26 -23.58
CA THR A 147 -16.70 10.01 -22.13
C THR A 147 -15.69 10.92 -21.44
N PHE A 148 -14.45 11.00 -21.93
CA PHE A 148 -13.45 11.92 -21.39
C PHE A 148 -13.89 13.37 -21.49
N GLY A 149 -14.42 13.80 -22.66
CA GLY A 149 -14.94 15.15 -22.84
C GLY A 149 -16.03 15.51 -21.82
N ARG A 150 -16.94 14.59 -21.52
CA ARG A 150 -18.00 14.76 -20.53
C ARG A 150 -17.45 14.80 -19.09
N LEU A 151 -16.48 13.93 -18.76
CA LEU A 151 -15.86 13.87 -17.43
C LEU A 151 -15.07 15.13 -17.12
N PHE A 152 -14.25 15.63 -18.05
CA PHE A 152 -13.48 16.87 -17.86
C PHE A 152 -14.37 18.13 -17.77
N LYS A 153 -15.57 18.13 -18.35
CA LYS A 153 -16.54 19.21 -18.18
C LYS A 153 -17.23 19.20 -16.82
N ASN A 154 -17.22 18.05 -16.12
CA ASN A 154 -17.82 17.93 -14.81
C ASN A 154 -16.86 18.41 -13.71
N LYS A 155 -17.04 19.64 -13.25
CA LYS A 155 -16.19 20.26 -12.19
C LYS A 155 -16.13 19.42 -10.92
N LYS A 156 -17.25 18.79 -10.50
CA LYS A 156 -17.28 17.96 -9.28
C LYS A 156 -16.39 16.72 -9.43
N TYR A 157 -16.41 16.10 -10.61
CA TYR A 157 -15.54 14.98 -10.94
C TYR A 157 -14.07 15.42 -10.92
N LEU A 158 -13.75 16.52 -11.60
CA LEU A 158 -12.38 17.03 -11.70
C LEU A 158 -11.79 17.36 -10.32
N PHE A 159 -12.54 18.07 -9.46
CA PHE A 159 -12.10 18.35 -8.10
C PHE A 159 -11.96 17.09 -7.25
N GLY A 160 -12.82 16.08 -7.45
CA GLY A 160 -12.70 14.79 -6.80
C GLY A 160 -11.41 14.05 -7.19
N VAL A 161 -11.07 14.05 -8.48
CA VAL A 161 -9.83 13.44 -8.98
C VAL A 161 -8.59 14.16 -8.43
N ILE A 162 -8.59 15.50 -8.43
CA ILE A 162 -7.49 16.30 -7.88
C ILE A 162 -7.33 16.04 -6.37
N ALA A 163 -8.43 16.02 -5.62
CA ALA A 163 -8.40 15.73 -4.19
C ALA A 163 -7.86 14.33 -3.91
N GLN A 164 -8.27 13.34 -4.69
CA GLN A 164 -7.78 11.96 -4.57
C GLN A 164 -6.29 11.85 -4.91
N PHE A 165 -5.82 12.57 -5.91
CA PHE A 165 -4.39 12.62 -6.25
C PHE A 165 -3.54 13.13 -5.09
N PHE A 166 -3.92 14.28 -4.50
CA PHE A 166 -3.19 14.83 -3.35
C PHE A 166 -3.31 13.97 -2.10
N TYR A 167 -4.49 13.38 -1.85
CA TYR A 167 -4.69 12.48 -0.73
C TYR A 167 -3.79 11.24 -0.83
N ASN A 168 -3.80 10.54 -1.98
CA ASN A 168 -2.94 9.38 -2.18
C ASN A 168 -1.45 9.73 -2.11
N GLY A 169 -1.06 10.87 -2.69
CA GLY A 169 0.31 11.37 -2.60
C GLY A 169 0.76 11.60 -1.17
N ALA A 170 -0.06 12.26 -0.37
CA ALA A 170 0.21 12.49 1.05
C ALA A 170 0.28 11.18 1.85
N GLN A 171 -0.69 10.28 1.66
CA GLN A 171 -0.75 8.99 2.36
C GLN A 171 0.48 8.12 2.08
N ILE A 172 0.82 7.94 0.80
CA ILE A 172 1.98 7.12 0.41
C ILE A 172 3.28 7.80 0.86
N GLY A 173 3.35 9.13 0.77
CA GLY A 173 4.49 9.91 1.25
C GLY A 173 4.72 9.70 2.74
N VAL A 174 3.71 9.89 3.57
CA VAL A 174 3.81 9.64 5.02
C VAL A 174 4.26 8.21 5.30
N TRP A 175 3.63 7.21 4.68
CA TRP A 175 3.98 5.81 4.92
C TRP A 175 5.41 5.46 4.48
N SER A 176 5.85 5.97 3.33
CA SER A 176 7.19 5.71 2.80
C SER A 176 8.30 6.29 3.68
N PHE A 177 8.04 7.41 4.33
CA PHE A 177 9.03 8.09 5.18
C PHE A 177 8.90 7.76 6.66
N THR A 178 7.82 7.12 7.11
CA THR A 178 7.57 6.84 8.53
C THR A 178 8.73 6.10 9.20
N ILE A 179 9.22 5.00 8.61
CA ILE A 179 10.32 4.21 9.21
C ILE A 179 11.58 5.06 9.34
N ARG A 180 11.95 5.76 8.27
CA ARG A 180 13.15 6.64 8.28
C ARG A 180 13.02 7.78 9.28
N TYR A 181 11.85 8.39 9.38
CA TYR A 181 11.58 9.44 10.34
C TYR A 181 11.70 8.94 11.78
N VAL A 182 11.12 7.78 12.09
CA VAL A 182 11.22 7.16 13.42
C VAL A 182 12.66 6.81 13.77
N MET A 183 13.42 6.23 12.83
CA MET A 183 14.84 5.94 13.02
C MET A 183 15.65 7.19 13.35
N GLN A 184 15.39 8.29 12.65
CA GLN A 184 16.10 9.55 12.82
C GLN A 184 15.72 10.25 14.14
N GLU A 185 14.43 10.25 14.49
CA GLU A 185 13.90 10.96 15.65
C GLU A 185 14.25 10.27 16.98
N LEU A 186 14.21 8.93 16.98
CA LEU A 186 14.46 8.12 18.20
C LEU A 186 15.87 7.47 18.24
N ASN A 187 16.67 7.60 17.18
CA ASN A 187 17.96 6.91 17.02
C ASN A 187 17.87 5.38 17.26
N VAL A 188 16.80 4.77 16.72
CA VAL A 188 16.55 3.32 16.83
C VAL A 188 16.90 2.59 15.54
N LEU A 189 17.06 1.26 15.64
CA LEU A 189 17.31 0.39 14.50
C LEU A 189 16.04 0.27 13.62
N GLU A 190 16.24 -0.10 12.36
CA GLU A 190 15.16 -0.27 11.38
C GLU A 190 14.08 -1.26 11.85
N LYS A 191 14.48 -2.33 12.55
CA LYS A 191 13.58 -3.32 13.13
C LYS A 191 12.61 -2.69 14.15
N ASP A 192 13.10 -1.83 15.03
CA ASP A 192 12.27 -1.18 16.05
C ASP A 192 11.38 -0.11 15.43
N ALA A 193 11.89 0.64 14.46
CA ALA A 193 11.11 1.60 13.68
C ALA A 193 9.98 0.90 12.88
N SER A 194 10.25 -0.30 12.35
CA SER A 194 9.25 -1.13 11.66
C SER A 194 8.12 -1.57 12.60
N ASN A 195 8.42 -1.86 13.88
CA ASN A 195 7.39 -2.17 14.88
C ASN A 195 6.45 -0.97 15.13
N ILE A 196 7.01 0.24 15.19
CA ILE A 196 6.21 1.47 15.35
C ILE A 196 5.34 1.70 14.11
N TYR A 197 5.89 1.46 12.92
CA TYR A 197 5.14 1.52 11.68
C TYR A 197 4.00 0.48 11.65
N LEU A 198 4.24 -0.73 12.14
CA LEU A 198 3.20 -1.75 12.29
C LEU A 198 2.06 -1.27 13.19
N ILE A 199 2.35 -0.62 14.31
CA ILE A 199 1.34 -0.02 15.20
C ILE A 199 0.51 1.02 14.43
N ALA A 200 1.14 1.90 13.64
CA ALA A 200 0.45 2.90 12.85
C ALA A 200 -0.51 2.26 11.82
N ILE A 201 -0.10 1.19 11.14
CA ILE A 201 -0.95 0.46 10.18
C ILE A 201 -2.09 -0.30 10.89
N VAL A 202 -1.86 -0.83 12.08
CA VAL A 202 -2.93 -1.44 12.90
C VAL A 202 -3.96 -0.38 13.30
N CYS A 203 -3.53 0.79 13.75
CA CYS A 203 -4.41 1.92 14.06
C CYS A 203 -5.21 2.35 12.82
N PHE A 204 -4.57 2.42 11.65
CA PHE A 204 -5.23 2.68 10.38
C PHE A 204 -6.29 1.61 10.05
N CYS A 205 -5.97 0.33 10.24
CA CYS A 205 -6.92 -0.77 10.04
C CYS A 205 -8.15 -0.62 10.93
N ILE A 206 -7.96 -0.40 12.23
CA ILE A 206 -9.04 -0.22 13.20
C ILE A 206 -9.88 0.99 12.84
N SER A 207 -9.25 2.12 12.49
CA SER A 207 -9.95 3.34 12.12
C SER A 207 -10.86 3.15 10.91
N ARG A 208 -10.43 2.37 9.90
CA ARG A 208 -11.26 2.02 8.73
C ARG A 208 -12.58 1.36 9.12
N PHE A 209 -12.55 0.41 10.05
CA PHE A 209 -13.77 -0.23 10.55
C PHE A 209 -14.63 0.74 11.35
N ILE A 210 -14.02 1.57 12.21
CA ILE A 210 -14.73 2.59 12.98
C ILE A 210 -15.41 3.60 12.06
N PHE A 211 -14.72 4.17 11.07
CA PHE A 211 -15.30 5.11 10.12
C PHE A 211 -16.39 4.46 9.26
N THR A 212 -16.22 3.20 8.85
CA THR A 212 -17.26 2.44 8.12
C THR A 212 -18.51 2.24 8.98
N TRP A 213 -18.36 2.03 10.29
CA TRP A 213 -19.47 1.94 11.23
C TRP A 213 -20.13 3.31 11.45
N LEU A 214 -19.36 4.37 11.61
CA LEU A 214 -19.83 5.75 11.75
C LEU A 214 -20.64 6.24 10.52
N MET A 215 -20.37 5.72 9.33
CA MET A 215 -21.16 6.01 8.12
C MET A 215 -22.63 5.54 8.21
N LYS A 216 -22.99 4.77 9.24
CA LYS A 216 -24.39 4.47 9.56
C LYS A 216 -25.14 5.68 10.10
N TYR A 217 -24.45 6.55 10.83
CA TYR A 217 -25.03 7.66 11.59
C TYR A 217 -24.75 9.02 10.96
N PHE A 218 -23.62 9.15 10.28
CA PHE A 218 -23.14 10.40 9.70
C PHE A 218 -22.97 10.29 8.19
N ALA A 219 -23.27 11.36 7.48
CA ALA A 219 -23.03 11.42 6.05
C ALA A 219 -21.51 11.30 5.75
N PRO A 220 -21.11 10.51 4.75
CA PRO A 220 -19.69 10.32 4.39
C PRO A 220 -18.93 11.63 4.17
N SER A 221 -19.58 12.64 3.61
CA SER A 221 -19.00 13.97 3.39
C SER A 221 -18.64 14.72 4.69
N ARG A 222 -19.40 14.51 5.77
CA ARG A 222 -19.07 15.08 7.09
C ARG A 222 -17.88 14.39 7.72
N LEU A 223 -17.87 13.06 7.68
CA LEU A 223 -16.76 12.26 8.20
C LEU A 223 -15.46 12.58 7.47
N MET A 224 -15.52 12.72 6.15
CA MET A 224 -14.36 13.12 5.35
C MET A 224 -13.82 14.50 5.76
N LYS A 225 -14.70 15.49 6.02
CA LYS A 225 -14.27 16.81 6.50
C LYS A 225 -13.58 16.71 7.86
N TRP A 226 -14.14 15.96 8.82
CA TRP A 226 -13.55 15.79 10.15
C TRP A 226 -12.19 15.07 10.08
N ALA A 227 -12.10 14.00 9.28
CA ALA A 227 -10.86 13.30 9.06
C ALA A 227 -9.79 14.21 8.44
N SER A 228 -10.14 15.01 7.42
CA SER A 228 -9.20 15.95 6.78
C SER A 228 -8.68 17.01 7.76
N TRP A 229 -9.54 17.57 8.62
CA TRP A 229 -9.10 18.49 9.66
C TRP A 229 -8.24 17.82 10.72
N GLY A 230 -8.61 16.61 11.15
CA GLY A 230 -7.81 15.80 12.08
C GLY A 230 -6.41 15.50 11.53
N ALA A 231 -6.32 15.04 10.29
CA ALA A 231 -5.05 14.79 9.62
C ALA A 231 -4.20 16.07 9.49
N LEU A 232 -4.81 17.22 9.13
CA LEU A 232 -4.10 18.49 9.04
C LEU A 232 -3.50 18.91 10.39
N ILE A 233 -4.29 18.87 11.46
CA ILE A 233 -3.84 19.21 12.81
C ILE A 233 -2.70 18.28 13.26
N ALA A 234 -2.86 16.98 13.04
CA ALA A 234 -1.84 16.00 13.41
C ALA A 234 -0.55 16.21 12.61
N THR A 235 -0.63 16.53 11.31
CA THR A 235 0.55 16.85 10.49
C THR A 235 1.27 18.11 10.99
N VAL A 236 0.53 19.14 11.32
CA VAL A 236 1.10 20.37 11.91
C VAL A 236 1.79 20.05 13.24
N LEU A 237 1.19 19.22 14.09
CA LEU A 237 1.81 18.77 15.33
C LEU A 237 3.13 18.04 15.09
N VAL A 238 3.21 17.11 14.12
CA VAL A 238 4.47 16.42 13.78
C VAL A 238 5.57 17.42 13.44
N ILE A 239 5.26 18.46 12.64
CA ILE A 239 6.23 19.46 12.21
C ILE A 239 6.75 20.27 13.41
N PHE A 240 5.84 20.77 14.27
CA PHE A 240 6.23 21.60 15.40
C PHE A 240 6.83 20.85 16.60
N THR A 241 6.63 19.54 16.68
CA THR A 241 7.17 18.71 17.76
C THR A 241 8.39 17.90 17.34
N SER A 242 8.90 18.08 16.12
CA SER A 242 10.13 17.43 15.65
C SER A 242 11.29 17.75 16.61
N GLY A 243 12.09 16.75 16.98
CA GLY A 243 13.13 16.86 18.00
C GLY A 243 12.65 16.64 19.44
N MET A 244 11.36 16.42 19.69
CA MET A 244 10.79 16.18 21.02
C MET A 244 10.63 14.68 21.35
N GLY A 245 11.37 13.79 20.68
CA GLY A 245 11.40 12.35 20.94
C GLY A 245 10.09 11.64 20.57
N TRP A 246 9.32 11.17 21.56
CA TRP A 246 8.11 10.38 21.31
C TRP A 246 6.89 11.18 20.85
N LEU A 247 6.84 12.48 21.09
CA LEU A 247 5.68 13.30 20.81
C LEU A 247 5.32 13.36 19.31
N PRO A 248 6.27 13.62 18.40
CA PRO A 248 6.00 13.61 16.97
C PRO A 248 5.64 12.20 16.46
N ILE A 249 6.15 11.14 17.09
CA ILE A 249 5.82 9.76 16.72
C ILE A 249 4.35 9.45 17.06
N ILE A 250 3.87 9.87 18.21
CA ILE A 250 2.45 9.73 18.58
C ILE A 250 1.57 10.50 17.59
N ALA A 251 1.94 11.74 17.26
CA ALA A 251 1.22 12.54 16.26
C ALA A 251 1.22 11.86 14.88
N LEU A 252 2.32 11.22 14.48
CA LEU A 252 2.43 10.46 13.24
C LEU A 252 1.50 9.25 13.22
N ILE A 253 1.40 8.51 14.34
CA ILE A 253 0.43 7.40 14.49
C ILE A 253 -1.01 7.93 14.39
N VAL A 254 -1.28 9.10 14.98
CA VAL A 254 -2.62 9.73 14.92
C VAL A 254 -2.98 10.15 13.49
N ILE A 255 -2.01 10.59 12.66
CA ILE A 255 -2.27 10.81 11.21
C ILE A 255 -2.81 9.54 10.55
N SER A 256 -2.30 8.38 10.91
CA SER A 256 -2.74 7.10 10.33
C SER A 256 -4.19 6.74 10.67
N VAL A 257 -4.81 7.37 11.68
CA VAL A 257 -6.21 7.17 12.04
C VAL A 257 -7.15 7.92 11.08
N PHE A 258 -6.69 9.00 10.47
CA PHE A 258 -7.47 9.89 9.60
C PHE A 258 -7.17 9.67 8.12
#